data_6698fb7737744da3450a8ad1cc6121c5
#
_entry.id   6698fb7737744da3450a8ad1cc6121c5
#
_cell.length_a   1.000
_cell.length_b   1.000
_cell.length_c   1.000
_cell.angle_alpha   90.00
_cell.angle_beta   90.00
_cell.angle_gamma   90.00
#
_symmetry.space_group_name_H-M   'P 1'
#
loop_
_entity.id
_entity.type
_entity.pdbx_description
1 polymer ?
#
loop_
_entity_poly.entity_id
_entity_poly.type
_entity_poly.pdbx_seq_one_letter_code
_entity_poly.pdbx_strand_id
1 'polypeptide(L)'
;MTAPIVTARRSYVSPKREAQAAATREAILNAFAEQMSGSDFDRPSPADAARRAGVSLRTVYVHFPNEESQILALGDWLDRKLYPDGVVMASGPDDLPRYFRDIHAMALKHPISRRIAVREGVWQEVRRRRRAQRLDAIRAAVAAIGAPPDATADATAMLLSLSGADASWPLHDHGLPLDRIPDVIANTVALIVAQLRDAARTA
;
A
#
# COMPACT_ATOMS: atom_id res chain seq x y z
N MET A 1 -44.99 39.93 -2.91
CA MET A 1 -44.49 38.70 -3.48
C MET A 1 -43.42 38.17 -2.51
N THR A 2 -43.78 37.20 -1.68
CA THR A 2 -42.91 36.65 -0.61
C THR A 2 -42.28 35.38 -1.17
N ALA A 3 -40.95 35.35 -1.27
CA ALA A 3 -40.22 34.17 -1.75
C ALA A 3 -40.29 33.02 -0.70
N PRO A 4 -40.42 31.74 -1.12
CA PRO A 4 -40.46 30.62 -0.19
C PRO A 4 -39.06 30.35 0.39
N ILE A 5 -38.99 30.28 1.72
CA ILE A 5 -37.81 29.87 2.47
C ILE A 5 -37.63 28.35 2.25
N VAL A 6 -36.66 27.95 1.44
CA VAL A 6 -36.27 26.54 1.32
C VAL A 6 -35.44 26.18 2.53
N THR A 7 -36.06 25.56 3.52
CA THR A 7 -35.39 24.97 4.68
C THR A 7 -34.59 23.76 4.21
N ALA A 8 -33.25 23.89 4.15
CA ALA A 8 -32.35 22.77 3.92
C ALA A 8 -32.56 21.72 5.04
N ARG A 9 -33.10 20.57 4.66
CA ARG A 9 -33.26 19.39 5.53
C ARG A 9 -31.87 18.93 5.95
N ARG A 10 -31.45 19.24 7.18
CA ARG A 10 -30.26 18.61 7.80
C ARG A 10 -30.49 17.11 7.84
N SER A 11 -29.74 16.36 7.05
CA SER A 11 -29.70 14.90 7.10
C SER A 11 -29.14 14.51 8.49
N TYR A 12 -30.01 14.09 9.40
CA TYR A 12 -29.63 13.53 10.68
C TYR A 12 -28.99 12.15 10.43
N VAL A 13 -27.66 12.09 10.43
CA VAL A 13 -26.91 10.83 10.32
C VAL A 13 -26.80 10.27 11.75
N SER A 14 -27.45 9.13 11.98
CA SER A 14 -27.40 8.46 13.28
C SER A 14 -26.05 7.76 13.45
N PRO A 15 -25.28 8.02 14.54
CA PRO A 15 -24.01 7.35 14.84
C PRO A 15 -24.10 5.82 14.78
N LYS A 16 -25.25 5.26 15.18
CA LYS A 16 -25.52 3.82 15.10
C LYS A 16 -25.57 3.31 13.66
N ARG A 17 -26.15 4.08 12.74
CA ARG A 17 -26.22 3.70 11.32
C ARG A 17 -24.84 3.79 10.65
N GLU A 18 -24.05 4.80 11.01
CA GLU A 18 -22.65 4.92 10.53
C GLU A 18 -21.80 3.76 11.01
N ALA A 19 -21.86 3.42 12.29
CA ALA A 19 -21.14 2.27 12.84
C ALA A 19 -21.56 0.95 12.18
N GLN A 20 -22.86 0.76 11.92
CA GLN A 20 -23.37 -0.42 11.22
C GLN A 20 -22.88 -0.47 9.76
N ALA A 21 -22.89 0.66 9.06
CA ALA A 21 -22.37 0.73 7.68
C ALA A 21 -20.88 0.47 7.62
N ALA A 22 -20.09 0.99 8.58
CA ALA A 22 -18.66 0.72 8.69
C ALA A 22 -18.40 -0.77 8.97
N ALA A 23 -19.13 -1.40 9.89
CA ALA A 23 -19.00 -2.83 10.17
C ALA A 23 -19.36 -3.69 8.96
N THR A 24 -20.43 -3.34 8.23
CA THR A 24 -20.81 -4.02 6.98
C THR A 24 -19.71 -3.89 5.92
N ARG A 25 -19.17 -2.68 5.75
CA ARG A 25 -18.07 -2.43 4.80
C ARG A 25 -16.84 -3.25 5.13
N GLU A 26 -16.46 -3.33 6.40
CA GLU A 26 -15.32 -4.12 6.87
C GLU A 26 -15.55 -5.63 6.65
N ALA A 27 -16.76 -6.15 6.91
CA ALA A 27 -17.11 -7.55 6.65
C ALA A 27 -16.99 -7.91 5.15
N ILE A 28 -17.41 -7.03 4.24
CA ILE A 28 -17.26 -7.22 2.81
C ILE A 28 -15.78 -7.22 2.39
N LEU A 29 -14.96 -6.30 2.95
CA LEU A 29 -13.51 -6.25 2.65
C LEU A 29 -12.78 -7.50 3.16
N ASN A 30 -13.12 -7.99 4.35
CA ASN A 30 -12.59 -9.26 4.86
C ASN A 30 -12.94 -10.42 3.92
N ALA A 31 -14.19 -10.48 3.43
CA ALA A 31 -14.63 -11.51 2.48
C ALA A 31 -13.89 -11.43 1.14
N PHE A 32 -13.59 -10.24 0.62
CA PHE A 32 -12.74 -10.07 -0.56
C PHE A 32 -11.29 -10.51 -0.30
N ALA A 33 -10.73 -10.16 0.85
CA ALA A 33 -9.36 -10.55 1.23
C ALA A 33 -9.22 -12.08 1.38
N GLU A 34 -10.20 -12.75 1.97
CA GLU A 34 -10.25 -14.21 2.07
C GLU A 34 -10.25 -14.88 0.69
N GLN A 35 -11.06 -14.38 -0.25
CA GLN A 35 -11.06 -14.87 -1.62
C GLN A 35 -9.66 -14.75 -2.24
N MET A 36 -8.99 -13.62 -2.06
CA MET A 36 -7.66 -13.37 -2.62
C MET A 36 -6.56 -14.19 -1.94
N SER A 37 -6.78 -14.74 -0.76
CA SER A 37 -5.84 -15.62 -0.08
C SER A 37 -5.85 -17.05 -0.61
N GLY A 38 -6.89 -17.47 -1.33
CA GLY A 38 -7.02 -18.78 -1.98
C GLY A 38 -6.18 -18.93 -3.25
N SER A 39 -5.83 -20.16 -3.68
CA SER A 39 -4.91 -20.45 -4.78
C SER A 39 -5.42 -20.08 -6.19
N ASP A 40 -6.72 -20.09 -6.42
CA ASP A 40 -7.32 -20.10 -7.77
C ASP A 40 -8.04 -18.79 -8.17
N PHE A 41 -7.81 -17.69 -7.46
CA PHE A 41 -8.69 -16.53 -7.63
C PHE A 41 -8.07 -15.39 -8.44
N ASP A 42 -8.66 -15.09 -9.60
CA ASP A 42 -8.20 -14.00 -10.46
C ASP A 42 -8.79 -12.65 -10.11
N ARG A 43 -10.04 -12.59 -9.69
CA ARG A 43 -10.74 -11.33 -9.35
C ARG A 43 -11.67 -11.54 -8.17
N PRO A 44 -11.80 -10.55 -7.25
CA PRO A 44 -12.78 -10.61 -6.18
C PRO A 44 -14.20 -10.71 -6.76
N SER A 45 -14.96 -11.73 -6.34
CA SER A 45 -16.37 -11.91 -6.74
C SER A 45 -17.29 -11.18 -5.77
N PRO A 46 -18.03 -10.15 -6.21
CA PRO A 46 -19.01 -9.46 -5.37
C PRO A 46 -20.11 -10.42 -4.83
N ALA A 47 -20.51 -11.40 -5.62
CA ALA A 47 -21.53 -12.38 -5.21
C ALA A 47 -21.01 -13.31 -4.11
N ASP A 48 -19.77 -13.78 -4.21
CA ASP A 48 -19.15 -14.60 -3.17
C ASP A 48 -18.87 -13.79 -1.90
N ALA A 49 -18.42 -12.54 -2.05
CA ALA A 49 -18.24 -11.62 -0.92
C ALA A 49 -19.55 -11.34 -0.18
N ALA A 50 -20.66 -11.13 -0.92
CA ALA A 50 -21.98 -10.96 -0.33
C ALA A 50 -22.39 -12.16 0.53
N ARG A 51 -22.21 -13.37 0.00
CA ARG A 51 -22.53 -14.62 0.70
C ARG A 51 -21.69 -14.76 1.99
N ARG A 52 -20.37 -14.56 1.90
CA ARG A 52 -19.44 -14.67 3.04
C ARG A 52 -19.71 -13.62 4.12
N ALA A 53 -19.99 -12.39 3.69
CA ALA A 53 -20.27 -11.27 4.60
C ALA A 53 -21.72 -11.30 5.17
N GLY A 54 -22.58 -12.22 4.73
CA GLY A 54 -23.98 -12.31 5.16
C GLY A 54 -24.84 -11.12 4.73
N VAL A 55 -24.54 -10.51 3.57
CA VAL A 55 -25.26 -9.36 3.04
C VAL A 55 -25.81 -9.61 1.64
N SER A 56 -26.70 -8.73 1.15
CA SER A 56 -27.18 -8.81 -0.23
C SER A 56 -26.10 -8.34 -1.22
N LEU A 57 -26.12 -8.86 -2.44
CA LEU A 57 -25.28 -8.39 -3.54
C LEU A 57 -25.46 -6.87 -3.80
N ARG A 58 -26.71 -6.38 -3.67
CA ARG A 58 -27.03 -4.95 -3.74
C ARG A 58 -26.27 -4.16 -2.67
N THR A 59 -26.15 -4.70 -1.45
CA THR A 59 -25.38 -4.07 -0.38
C THR A 59 -23.91 -3.94 -0.73
N VAL A 60 -23.32 -4.96 -1.37
CA VAL A 60 -21.93 -4.89 -1.84
C VAL A 60 -21.76 -3.75 -2.84
N TYR A 61 -22.67 -3.63 -3.83
CA TYR A 61 -22.59 -2.54 -4.83
C TYR A 61 -22.90 -1.15 -4.25
N VAL A 62 -23.65 -1.05 -3.16
CA VAL A 62 -23.83 0.23 -2.43
C VAL A 62 -22.50 0.70 -1.83
N HIS A 63 -21.69 -0.22 -1.28
CA HIS A 63 -20.39 0.11 -0.68
C HIS A 63 -19.26 0.21 -1.70
N PHE A 64 -19.34 -0.57 -2.78
CA PHE A 64 -18.29 -0.74 -3.79
C PHE A 64 -18.95 -0.84 -5.17
N PRO A 65 -19.28 0.27 -5.83
CA PRO A 65 -20.12 0.29 -7.03
C PRO A 65 -19.48 -0.37 -8.25
N ASN A 66 -18.15 -0.48 -8.30
CA ASN A 66 -17.40 -1.08 -9.40
C ASN A 66 -16.12 -1.77 -8.90
N GLU A 67 -15.46 -2.52 -9.80
CA GLU A 67 -14.22 -3.25 -9.51
C GLU A 67 -13.11 -2.33 -9.01
N GLU A 68 -12.96 -1.15 -9.60
CA GLU A 68 -11.94 -0.18 -9.18
C GLU A 68 -12.12 0.23 -7.72
N SER A 69 -13.35 0.58 -7.31
CA SER A 69 -13.65 0.94 -5.92
C SER A 69 -13.42 -0.21 -4.94
N GLN A 70 -13.67 -1.46 -5.37
CA GLN A 70 -13.40 -2.66 -4.58
C GLN A 70 -11.89 -2.83 -4.34
N ILE A 71 -11.09 -2.74 -5.39
CA ILE A 71 -9.65 -2.94 -5.35
C ILE A 71 -8.95 -1.82 -4.58
N LEU A 72 -9.33 -0.56 -4.81
CA LEU A 72 -8.77 0.57 -4.05
C LEU A 72 -9.09 0.44 -2.56
N ALA A 73 -10.33 0.11 -2.22
CA ALA A 73 -10.73 -0.08 -0.83
C ALA A 73 -10.03 -1.28 -0.17
N LEU A 74 -9.77 -2.35 -0.93
CA LEU A 74 -9.01 -3.50 -0.45
C LEU A 74 -7.53 -3.17 -0.26
N GLY A 75 -6.97 -2.32 -1.12
CA GLY A 75 -5.62 -1.76 -0.94
C GLY A 75 -5.50 -0.96 0.37
N ASP A 76 -6.42 -0.03 0.60
CA ASP A 76 -6.50 0.76 1.83
C ASP A 76 -6.74 -0.11 3.08
N TRP A 77 -7.55 -1.16 2.94
CA TRP A 77 -7.79 -2.14 4.01
C TRP A 77 -6.50 -2.89 4.35
N LEU A 78 -5.77 -3.36 3.35
CA LEU A 78 -4.48 -4.04 3.56
C LEU A 78 -3.46 -3.12 4.23
N ASP A 79 -3.40 -1.84 3.84
CA ASP A 79 -2.51 -0.88 4.47
C ASP A 79 -2.81 -0.71 5.97
N ARG A 80 -4.07 -0.61 6.35
CA ARG A 80 -4.47 -0.56 7.76
C ARG A 80 -4.13 -1.84 8.54
N LYS A 81 -4.19 -3.01 7.88
CA LYS A 81 -3.81 -4.30 8.52
C LYS A 81 -2.30 -4.45 8.67
N LEU A 82 -1.53 -4.01 7.68
CA LEU A 82 -0.07 -4.07 7.73
C LEU A 82 0.53 -2.98 8.62
N TYR A 83 -0.10 -1.81 8.66
CA TYR A 83 0.40 -0.63 9.36
C TYR A 83 -0.72 0.01 10.19
N PRO A 84 -1.16 -0.63 11.31
CA PRO A 84 -2.26 -0.13 12.13
C PRO A 84 -1.97 1.25 12.71
N ASP A 85 -0.71 1.54 13.01
CA ASP A 85 -0.24 2.84 13.52
C ASP A 85 0.25 3.79 12.40
N GLY A 86 -0.06 3.44 11.14
CA GLY A 86 0.45 4.15 9.97
C GLY A 86 1.84 3.70 9.54
N VAL A 87 2.23 4.08 8.32
CA VAL A 87 3.57 3.78 7.79
C VAL A 87 4.56 4.77 8.37
N VAL A 88 5.53 4.27 9.14
CA VAL A 88 6.65 5.09 9.62
C VAL A 88 7.60 5.34 8.44
N MET A 89 7.67 6.59 7.97
CA MET A 89 8.57 6.99 6.89
C MET A 89 10.00 7.15 7.40
N ALA A 90 10.98 6.99 6.50
CA ALA A 90 12.37 7.27 6.83
C ALA A 90 12.55 8.74 7.21
N SER A 91 13.20 9.00 8.33
CA SER A 91 13.47 10.35 8.85
C SER A 91 14.76 10.95 8.31
N GLY A 92 15.60 10.15 7.66
CA GLY A 92 16.87 10.58 7.09
C GLY A 92 17.64 9.42 6.48
N PRO A 93 18.85 9.67 5.93
CA PRO A 93 19.62 8.66 5.21
C PRO A 93 20.02 7.44 6.06
N ASP A 94 20.30 7.62 7.35
CA ASP A 94 20.66 6.53 8.27
C ASP A 94 19.50 5.58 8.55
N ASP A 95 18.28 6.08 8.40
CA ASP A 95 17.06 5.35 8.67
C ASP A 95 16.58 4.52 7.45
N LEU A 96 17.04 4.86 6.24
CA LEU A 96 16.62 4.19 5.00
C LEU A 96 16.77 2.65 5.05
N PRO A 97 17.91 2.06 5.46
CA PRO A 97 18.05 0.60 5.49
C PRO A 97 17.01 -0.07 6.40
N ARG A 98 16.78 0.48 7.59
CA ARG A 98 15.77 -0.02 8.53
C ARG A 98 14.35 0.13 7.95
N TYR A 99 14.03 1.29 7.40
CA TYR A 99 12.75 1.55 6.76
C TYR A 99 12.44 0.54 5.66
N PHE A 100 13.41 0.25 4.77
CA PHE A 100 13.24 -0.74 3.71
C PHE A 100 13.07 -2.15 4.25
N ARG A 101 13.85 -2.55 5.28
CA ARG A 101 13.66 -3.84 5.97
C ARG A 101 12.24 -3.99 6.46
N ASP A 102 11.75 -3.00 7.18
CA ASP A 102 10.46 -3.05 7.87
C ASP A 102 9.28 -3.14 6.88
N ILE A 103 9.28 -2.33 5.81
CA ILE A 103 8.19 -2.39 4.80
C ILE A 103 8.15 -3.74 4.07
N HIS A 104 9.31 -4.34 3.76
CA HIS A 104 9.36 -5.65 3.11
C HIS A 104 8.98 -6.78 4.08
N ALA A 105 9.47 -6.76 5.31
CA ALA A 105 9.09 -7.72 6.33
C ALA A 105 7.57 -7.72 6.60
N MET A 106 6.96 -6.54 6.68
CA MET A 106 5.51 -6.40 6.86
C MET A 106 4.73 -6.88 5.64
N ALA A 107 5.16 -6.50 4.43
CA ALA A 107 4.50 -6.94 3.20
C ALA A 107 4.52 -8.46 3.02
N LEU A 108 5.63 -9.12 3.37
CA LEU A 108 5.77 -10.57 3.23
C LEU A 108 4.95 -11.37 4.25
N LYS A 109 4.55 -10.76 5.38
CA LYS A 109 3.70 -11.42 6.39
C LYS A 109 2.27 -11.66 5.93
N HIS A 110 1.76 -10.89 4.97
CA HIS A 110 0.36 -10.99 4.56
C HIS A 110 0.20 -11.74 3.23
N PRO A 111 -0.59 -12.83 3.18
CA PRO A 111 -0.70 -13.70 1.99
C PRO A 111 -1.22 -12.98 0.73
N ILE A 112 -2.02 -11.93 0.89
CA ILE A 112 -2.56 -11.13 -0.22
C ILE A 112 -1.49 -10.23 -0.88
N SER A 113 -0.39 -9.91 -0.18
CA SER A 113 0.63 -8.96 -0.65
C SER A 113 1.27 -9.41 -1.96
N ARG A 114 1.58 -10.72 -2.11
CA ARG A 114 2.12 -11.26 -3.36
C ARG A 114 1.18 -11.03 -4.53
N ARG A 115 -0.10 -11.26 -4.33
CA ARG A 115 -1.11 -11.16 -5.40
C ARG A 115 -1.31 -9.72 -5.86
N ILE A 116 -1.26 -8.77 -4.92
CA ILE A 116 -1.28 -7.33 -5.24
C ILE A 116 -0.01 -6.94 -6.01
N ALA A 117 1.15 -7.45 -5.60
CA ALA A 117 2.44 -7.08 -6.17
C ALA A 117 2.60 -7.50 -7.65
N VAL A 118 2.10 -8.68 -8.02
CA VAL A 118 2.32 -9.27 -9.35
C VAL A 118 1.20 -9.01 -10.37
N ARG A 119 0.10 -8.34 -9.96
CA ARG A 119 -1.04 -8.11 -10.85
C ARG A 119 -1.00 -6.78 -11.57
N GLU A 120 -1.45 -6.80 -12.82
CA GLU A 120 -1.63 -5.63 -13.68
C GLU A 120 -3.00 -4.96 -13.47
N GLY A 121 -3.25 -3.90 -14.21
CA GLY A 121 -4.52 -3.18 -14.21
C GLY A 121 -4.72 -2.29 -12.99
N VAL A 122 -5.90 -2.36 -12.35
CA VAL A 122 -6.29 -1.47 -11.24
C VAL A 122 -5.33 -1.54 -10.04
N TRP A 123 -4.67 -2.68 -9.84
CA TRP A 123 -3.64 -2.83 -8.82
C TRP A 123 -2.41 -1.94 -9.04
N GLN A 124 -2.15 -1.53 -10.28
CA GLN A 124 -1.10 -0.54 -10.57
C GLN A 124 -1.41 0.81 -9.91
N GLU A 125 -2.68 1.22 -9.85
CA GLU A 125 -3.09 2.46 -9.18
C GLU A 125 -2.82 2.41 -7.67
N VAL A 126 -3.15 1.29 -7.01
CA VAL A 126 -2.81 1.07 -5.59
C VAL A 126 -1.32 1.17 -5.37
N ARG A 127 -0.51 0.50 -6.20
CA ARG A 127 0.96 0.57 -6.13
C ARG A 127 1.48 1.99 -6.40
N ARG A 128 0.92 2.69 -7.38
CA ARG A 128 1.32 4.07 -7.72
C ARG A 128 1.07 5.03 -6.56
N ARG A 129 -0.09 4.96 -5.90
CA ARG A 129 -0.41 5.78 -4.73
C ARG A 129 0.55 5.52 -3.57
N ARG A 130 0.82 4.26 -3.25
CA ARG A 130 1.78 3.88 -2.20
C ARG A 130 3.19 4.36 -2.53
N ARG A 131 3.60 4.26 -3.79
CA ARG A 131 4.92 4.71 -4.25
C ARG A 131 5.04 6.23 -4.16
N ALA A 132 4.00 6.98 -4.51
CA ALA A 132 3.98 8.44 -4.40
C ALA A 132 4.17 8.91 -2.95
N GLN A 133 3.50 8.29 -1.98
CA GLN A 133 3.64 8.62 -0.56
C GLN A 133 5.07 8.42 -0.02
N ARG A 134 5.81 7.45 -0.56
CA ARG A 134 7.19 7.15 -0.15
C ARG A 134 8.22 8.01 -0.88
N LEU A 135 7.88 8.48 -2.07
CA LEU A 135 8.79 9.22 -2.95
C LEU A 135 9.38 10.44 -2.27
N ASP A 136 8.55 11.24 -1.61
CA ASP A 136 9.00 12.49 -0.98
C ASP A 136 9.91 12.20 0.21
N ALA A 137 9.63 11.19 1.02
CA ALA A 137 10.47 10.79 2.14
C ALA A 137 11.84 10.26 1.65
N ILE A 138 11.86 9.43 0.61
CA ILE A 138 13.10 8.91 0.02
C ILE A 138 13.91 10.04 -0.61
N ARG A 139 13.28 10.93 -1.37
CA ARG A 139 13.96 12.10 -1.97
C ARG A 139 14.56 13.00 -0.92
N ALA A 140 13.83 13.32 0.15
CA ALA A 140 14.31 14.14 1.23
C ALA A 140 15.53 13.50 1.95
N ALA A 141 15.45 12.19 2.23
CA ALA A 141 16.54 11.46 2.87
C ALA A 141 17.80 11.41 1.98
N VAL A 142 17.64 11.17 0.67
CA VAL A 142 18.77 11.14 -0.28
C VAL A 142 19.38 12.53 -0.46
N ALA A 143 18.55 13.57 -0.62
CA ALA A 143 19.01 14.96 -0.78
C ALA A 143 19.81 15.46 0.44
N ALA A 144 19.47 14.99 1.65
CA ALA A 144 20.17 15.33 2.88
C ALA A 144 21.64 14.86 2.92
N ILE A 145 22.04 13.96 2.01
CA ILE A 145 23.44 13.50 1.91
C ILE A 145 24.33 14.56 1.23
N GLY A 146 23.78 15.38 0.33
CA GLY A 146 24.53 16.42 -0.38
C GLY A 146 25.43 15.88 -1.49
N ALA A 147 25.15 14.72 -2.06
CA ALA A 147 25.87 14.14 -3.18
C ALA A 147 25.62 14.91 -4.51
N PRO A 148 26.46 14.76 -5.53
CA PRO A 148 26.24 15.36 -6.84
C PRO A 148 24.86 15.01 -7.44
N PRO A 149 24.28 15.90 -8.26
CA PRO A 149 22.91 15.74 -8.78
C PRO A 149 22.66 14.41 -9.49
N ASP A 150 23.60 13.96 -10.33
CA ASP A 150 23.46 12.71 -11.10
C ASP A 150 23.46 11.49 -10.16
N ALA A 151 24.41 11.43 -9.20
CA ALA A 151 24.46 10.37 -8.19
C ALA A 151 23.18 10.34 -7.32
N THR A 152 22.67 11.52 -6.97
CA THR A 152 21.40 11.68 -6.23
C THR A 152 20.23 11.16 -7.04
N ALA A 153 20.16 11.46 -8.34
CA ALA A 153 19.10 11.00 -9.21
C ALA A 153 19.10 9.47 -9.38
N ASP A 154 20.27 8.89 -9.66
CA ASP A 154 20.45 7.45 -9.83
C ASP A 154 20.06 6.67 -8.57
N ALA A 155 20.57 7.08 -7.42
CA ALA A 155 20.25 6.45 -6.15
C ALA A 155 18.75 6.56 -5.82
N THR A 156 18.13 7.73 -6.08
CA THR A 156 16.69 7.91 -5.90
C THR A 156 15.90 6.94 -6.76
N ALA A 157 16.25 6.78 -8.04
CA ALA A 157 15.59 5.84 -8.95
C ALA A 157 15.71 4.39 -8.47
N MET A 158 16.91 3.97 -8.04
CA MET A 158 17.13 2.62 -7.49
C MET A 158 16.34 2.38 -6.20
N LEU A 159 16.37 3.31 -5.26
CA LEU A 159 15.62 3.20 -4.01
C LEU A 159 14.11 3.16 -4.26
N LEU A 160 13.59 3.95 -5.19
CA LEU A 160 12.19 3.88 -5.57
C LEU A 160 11.80 2.52 -6.18
N SER A 161 12.68 1.94 -7.00
CA SER A 161 12.46 0.60 -7.56
C SER A 161 12.41 -0.48 -6.49
N LEU A 162 13.18 -0.32 -5.41
CA LEU A 162 13.18 -1.22 -4.25
C LEU A 162 12.07 -0.91 -3.25
N SER A 163 11.36 0.22 -3.32
CA SER A 163 10.44 0.67 -2.26
C SER A 163 9.09 -0.06 -2.23
N GLY A 164 8.77 -0.90 -3.20
CA GLY A 164 7.52 -1.65 -3.27
C GLY A 164 7.67 -3.11 -2.88
N ALA A 165 6.62 -3.71 -2.33
CA ALA A 165 6.59 -5.15 -2.05
C ALA A 165 6.80 -6.00 -3.32
N ASP A 166 6.55 -5.44 -4.50
CA ASP A 166 6.81 -6.02 -5.81
C ASP A 166 8.31 -6.34 -6.04
N ALA A 167 9.23 -5.62 -5.38
CA ALA A 167 10.66 -5.94 -5.44
C ALA A 167 11.04 -7.25 -4.72
N SER A 168 10.23 -7.71 -3.77
CA SER A 168 10.51 -8.94 -3.01
C SER A 168 10.30 -10.22 -3.83
N TRP A 169 9.30 -10.24 -4.69
CA TRP A 169 8.87 -11.48 -5.34
C TRP A 169 9.84 -11.96 -6.42
N PRO A 170 10.40 -11.12 -7.30
CA PRO A 170 11.46 -11.55 -8.20
C PRO A 170 12.67 -12.14 -7.46
N LEU A 171 13.06 -11.58 -6.32
CA LEU A 171 14.15 -12.12 -5.51
C LEU A 171 13.82 -13.52 -5.00
N HIS A 172 12.58 -13.76 -4.56
CA HIS A 172 12.13 -15.08 -4.15
C HIS A 172 12.08 -16.06 -5.32
N ASP A 173 11.57 -15.65 -6.46
CA ASP A 173 11.47 -16.48 -7.68
C ASP A 173 12.87 -16.85 -8.21
N HIS A 174 13.91 -16.05 -7.91
CA HIS A 174 15.33 -16.37 -8.16
C HIS A 174 15.99 -17.17 -7.03
N GLY A 175 15.23 -17.70 -6.08
CA GLY A 175 15.70 -18.64 -5.07
C GLY A 175 16.08 -18.03 -3.73
N LEU A 176 15.87 -16.72 -3.50
CA LEU A 176 16.12 -16.13 -2.19
C LEU A 176 15.00 -16.49 -1.20
N PRO A 177 15.34 -17.08 -0.01
CA PRO A 177 14.35 -17.35 1.01
C PRO A 177 13.61 -16.09 1.47
N LEU A 178 12.29 -16.19 1.67
CA LEU A 178 11.42 -15.04 2.02
C LEU A 178 11.87 -14.31 3.29
N ASP A 179 12.33 -15.04 4.28
CA ASP A 179 12.82 -14.50 5.56
C ASP A 179 14.11 -13.70 5.43
N ARG A 180 14.89 -13.94 4.38
CA ARG A 180 16.14 -13.22 4.09
C ARG A 180 15.97 -11.96 3.25
N ILE A 181 14.87 -11.87 2.50
CA ILE A 181 14.65 -10.76 1.55
C ILE A 181 14.73 -9.38 2.21
N PRO A 182 14.07 -9.13 3.37
CA PRO A 182 14.13 -7.83 4.02
C PRO A 182 15.56 -7.38 4.35
N ASP A 183 16.38 -8.30 4.84
CA ASP A 183 17.78 -8.00 5.19
C ASP A 183 18.65 -7.78 3.94
N VAL A 184 18.44 -8.56 2.88
CA VAL A 184 19.17 -8.37 1.61
C VAL A 184 18.87 -7.02 1.00
N ILE A 185 17.59 -6.61 0.98
CA ILE A 185 17.19 -5.29 0.49
C ILE A 185 17.77 -4.19 1.39
N ALA A 186 17.69 -4.31 2.71
CA ALA A 186 18.24 -3.33 3.64
C ALA A 186 19.76 -3.15 3.47
N ASN A 187 20.50 -4.24 3.28
CA ASN A 187 21.94 -4.21 3.02
C ASN A 187 22.25 -3.53 1.68
N THR A 188 21.47 -3.80 0.64
CA THR A 188 21.58 -3.10 -0.65
C THR A 188 21.36 -1.61 -0.51
N VAL A 189 20.33 -1.20 0.24
CA VAL A 189 20.07 0.20 0.54
C VAL A 189 21.23 0.84 1.31
N ALA A 190 21.79 0.16 2.30
CA ALA A 190 22.97 0.63 3.05
C ALA A 190 24.18 0.87 2.14
N LEU A 191 24.42 -0.02 1.16
CA LEU A 191 25.49 0.15 0.17
C LEU A 191 25.25 1.39 -0.72
N ILE A 192 24.00 1.61 -1.17
CA ILE A 192 23.64 2.79 -1.96
C ILE A 192 23.89 4.08 -1.16
N VAL A 193 23.46 4.10 0.10
CA VAL A 193 23.69 5.25 1.00
C VAL A 193 25.18 5.50 1.24
N ALA A 194 25.98 4.44 1.44
CA ALA A 194 27.43 4.56 1.61
C ALA A 194 28.09 5.13 0.34
N GLN A 195 27.73 4.63 -0.84
CA GLN A 195 28.24 5.11 -2.12
C GLN A 195 27.92 6.61 -2.34
N LEU A 196 26.68 7.04 -1.99
CA LEU A 196 26.30 8.44 -2.08
C LEU A 196 27.14 9.33 -1.15
N ARG A 197 27.42 8.87 0.08
CA ARG A 197 28.28 9.60 1.03
C ARG A 197 29.72 9.71 0.54
N ASP A 198 30.21 8.68 -0.11
CA ASP A 198 31.53 8.72 -0.73
C ASP A 198 31.55 9.74 -1.87
N ALA A 199 30.55 9.75 -2.74
CA ALA A 199 30.43 10.74 -3.80
C ALA A 199 30.32 12.19 -3.25
N ALA A 200 29.61 12.41 -2.15
CA ALA A 200 29.52 13.72 -1.51
C ALA A 200 30.83 14.20 -0.91
N ARG A 201 31.73 13.30 -0.49
CA ARG A 201 33.07 13.66 0.05
C ARG A 201 34.09 13.97 -1.04
N THR A 202 33.85 13.52 -2.25
CA THR A 202 34.77 13.69 -3.38
C THR A 202 34.37 14.80 -4.35
N ALA A 203 33.22 15.43 -4.13
CA ALA A 203 32.68 16.55 -4.90
C ALA A 203 33.06 17.91 -4.28
#